data_2c93785098dd258c43c1b82deabf9330
#
_entry.id   2c93785098dd258c43c1b82deabf9330
#
_cell.length_a   1.000
_cell.length_b   1.000
_cell.length_c   1.000
_cell.angle_alpha   90.00
_cell.angle_beta   90.00
_cell.angle_gamma   90.00
#
_symmetry.space_group_name_H-M   'P 1'
#
loop_
_entity.id
_entity.type
_entity.pdbx_description
1 polymer ?
#
loop_
_entity_poly.entity_id
_entity_poly.type
_entity_poly.pdbx_seq_one_letter_code
_entity_poly.pdbx_strand_id
1 'polypeptide(L)'
;MNPLQKLSQSFENGVIPESTFKLIQKRFSLVLDGIKRIEKASSIKYPIVYVEPSIIISENTNSLDIGILHARTIPLIVNDSIHVVIQISAPLVAYGLKGTIHAILAHEFLHYLELVTRLSKNELISDEISSNLFENVYSDNTRLLAPRSVFNDNT
;
A
#
# COMPACT_ATOMS: atom_id res chain seq x y z
N MET A 1 -3.63 13.17 -9.16
CA MET A 1 -2.96 13.03 -7.87
C MET A 1 -1.57 12.47 -8.05
N ASN A 2 -0.60 13.10 -7.41
CA ASN A 2 0.80 12.71 -7.55
C ASN A 2 1.15 11.62 -6.54
N PRO A 3 1.57 10.41 -6.96
CA PRO A 3 1.97 9.34 -6.04
C PRO A 3 3.12 9.71 -5.09
N LEU A 4 3.97 10.63 -5.50
CA LEU A 4 5.13 11.06 -4.72
C LEU A 4 4.90 12.37 -3.97
N GLN A 5 3.66 12.85 -3.87
CA GLN A 5 3.35 14.14 -3.25
C GLN A 5 3.82 14.24 -1.81
N LYS A 6 3.50 13.23 -1.00
CA LYS A 6 3.92 13.22 0.41
C LYS A 6 5.43 13.12 0.56
N LEU A 7 6.06 12.38 -0.34
CA LEU A 7 7.52 12.26 -0.38
C LEU A 7 8.17 13.60 -0.70
N SER A 8 7.64 14.33 -1.69
CA SER A 8 8.12 15.66 -2.05
C SER A 8 8.00 16.64 -0.90
N GLN A 9 6.89 16.62 -0.19
CA GLN A 9 6.68 17.48 0.99
C GLN A 9 7.70 17.16 2.10
N SER A 10 7.95 15.88 2.35
CA SER A 10 8.94 15.47 3.34
C SER A 10 10.37 15.89 2.94
N PHE A 11 10.68 15.84 1.65
CA PHE A 11 11.96 16.31 1.12
C PHE A 11 12.09 17.83 1.32
N GLU A 12 11.07 18.60 0.95
CA GLU A 12 11.05 20.06 1.11
C GLU A 12 11.17 20.47 2.57
N ASN A 13 10.62 19.69 3.49
CA ASN A 13 10.69 19.93 4.92
C ASN A 13 11.99 19.41 5.56
N GLY A 14 12.91 18.88 4.77
CA GLY A 14 14.21 18.41 5.25
C GLY A 14 14.17 17.08 6.00
N VAL A 15 13.06 16.35 5.95
CA VAL A 15 12.89 15.07 6.65
C VAL A 15 13.60 13.94 5.89
N ILE A 16 13.64 14.01 4.57
CA ILE A 16 14.26 13.01 3.70
C ILE A 16 15.48 13.60 3.01
N PRO A 17 16.64 12.94 3.03
CA PRO A 17 17.81 13.37 2.27
C PRO A 17 17.54 13.43 0.77
N GLU A 18 18.18 14.33 0.07
CA GLU A 18 18.05 14.49 -1.38
C GLU A 18 18.42 13.20 -2.13
N SER A 19 19.47 12.51 -1.70
CA SER A 19 19.91 11.26 -2.33
C SER A 19 18.82 10.17 -2.26
N THR A 20 18.16 10.05 -1.13
CA THR A 20 17.06 9.11 -0.93
C THR A 20 15.87 9.48 -1.80
N PHE A 21 15.51 10.75 -1.83
CA PHE A 21 14.42 11.25 -2.67
C PHE A 21 14.64 10.94 -4.15
N LYS A 22 15.83 11.24 -4.65
CA LYS A 22 16.19 10.94 -6.05
C LYS A 22 16.19 9.45 -6.35
N LEU A 23 16.67 8.65 -5.40
CA LEU A 23 16.65 7.19 -5.55
C LEU A 23 15.22 6.67 -5.70
N ILE A 24 14.31 7.13 -4.87
CA ILE A 24 12.90 6.73 -4.93
C ILE A 24 12.26 7.18 -6.24
N GLN A 25 12.51 8.41 -6.67
CA GLN A 25 12.03 8.90 -7.97
C GLN A 25 12.47 7.99 -9.11
N LYS A 26 13.74 7.62 -9.12
CA LYS A 26 14.32 6.74 -10.14
C LYS A 26 13.71 5.35 -10.10
N ARG A 27 13.53 4.79 -8.90
CA ARG A 27 13.03 3.43 -8.72
C ARG A 27 11.51 3.32 -8.79
N PHE A 28 10.80 4.42 -8.81
CA PHE A 28 9.34 4.39 -8.93
C PHE A 28 8.87 3.71 -10.22
N SER A 29 9.71 3.68 -11.26
CA SER A 29 9.42 2.93 -12.49
C SER A 29 9.15 1.45 -12.23
N LEU A 30 9.76 0.86 -11.20
CA LEU A 30 9.49 -0.53 -10.82
C LEU A 30 8.05 -0.71 -10.33
N VAL A 31 7.54 0.27 -9.60
CA VAL A 31 6.13 0.29 -9.16
C VAL A 31 5.21 0.39 -10.36
N LEU A 32 5.48 1.30 -11.28
CA LEU A 32 4.69 1.48 -12.50
C LEU A 32 4.68 0.22 -13.37
N ASP A 33 5.82 -0.44 -13.50
CA ASP A 33 5.92 -1.70 -14.24
C ASP A 33 5.06 -2.80 -13.59
N GLY A 34 5.08 -2.89 -12.27
CA GLY A 34 4.25 -3.83 -11.53
C GLY A 34 2.75 -3.55 -11.72
N ILE A 35 2.37 -2.29 -11.66
CA ILE A 35 0.98 -1.86 -11.89
C ILE A 35 0.54 -2.25 -13.30
N LYS A 36 1.35 -1.98 -14.32
CA LYS A 36 1.04 -2.35 -15.70
C LYS A 36 0.87 -3.85 -15.88
N ARG A 37 1.72 -4.66 -15.24
CA ARG A 37 1.59 -6.12 -15.30
C ARG A 37 0.26 -6.58 -14.71
N ILE A 38 -0.14 -6.02 -13.59
CA ILE A 38 -1.38 -6.37 -12.90
C ILE A 38 -2.58 -5.93 -13.74
N GLU A 39 -2.57 -4.72 -14.28
CA GLU A 39 -3.63 -4.23 -15.15
C GLU A 39 -3.78 -5.08 -16.40
N LYS A 40 -2.67 -5.49 -17.00
CA LYS A 40 -2.70 -6.34 -18.19
C LYS A 40 -3.25 -7.73 -17.88
N ALA A 41 -2.86 -8.30 -16.75
CA ALA A 41 -3.30 -9.63 -16.35
C ALA A 41 -4.76 -9.67 -15.91
N SER A 42 -5.23 -8.62 -15.24
CA SER A 42 -6.58 -8.57 -14.66
C SER A 42 -7.60 -7.88 -15.55
N SER A 43 -7.16 -7.06 -16.50
CA SER A 43 -8.01 -6.14 -17.29
C SER A 43 -8.76 -5.12 -16.41
N ILE A 44 -8.25 -4.86 -15.21
CA ILE A 44 -8.82 -3.92 -14.27
C ILE A 44 -7.78 -2.83 -13.99
N LYS A 45 -8.23 -1.58 -13.93
CA LYS A 45 -7.36 -0.46 -13.61
C LYS A 45 -6.92 -0.53 -12.15
N TYR A 46 -5.63 -0.38 -11.92
CA TYR A 46 -5.06 -0.34 -10.58
C TYR A 46 -5.50 0.93 -9.84
N PRO A 47 -5.79 0.86 -8.53
CA PRO A 47 -6.14 2.04 -7.77
C PRO A 47 -4.97 3.01 -7.63
N ILE A 48 -5.26 4.19 -7.06
CA ILE A 48 -4.24 5.20 -6.81
C ILE A 48 -3.26 4.69 -5.78
N VAL A 49 -1.97 4.84 -6.06
CA VAL A 49 -0.88 4.46 -5.17
C VAL A 49 -0.19 5.71 -4.64
N TYR A 50 0.04 5.75 -3.33
CA TYR A 50 0.84 6.79 -2.69
C TYR A 50 2.07 6.18 -2.04
N VAL A 51 3.21 6.85 -2.19
CA VAL A 51 4.42 6.49 -1.45
C VAL A 51 4.43 7.24 -0.12
N GLU A 52 4.44 6.48 0.97
CA GLU A 52 4.51 7.03 2.31
C GLU A 52 5.97 7.24 2.71
N PRO A 53 6.34 8.46 3.15
CA PRO A 53 7.73 8.77 3.49
C PRO A 53 8.23 8.05 4.73
N SER A 54 7.33 7.73 5.66
CA SER A 54 7.68 7.03 6.89
C SER A 54 7.50 5.53 6.73
N ILE A 55 8.17 4.77 7.60
CA ILE A 55 7.92 3.34 7.73
C ILE A 55 6.56 3.18 8.39
N ILE A 56 5.66 2.46 7.74
CA ILE A 56 4.35 2.16 8.31
C ILE A 56 4.54 1.01 9.28
N ILE A 57 4.34 1.28 10.56
CA ILE A 57 4.47 0.28 11.62
C ILE A 57 3.07 -0.19 12.00
N SER A 58 2.88 -1.50 12.05
CA SER A 58 1.63 -2.07 12.50
C SER A 58 1.55 -2.06 14.03
N GLU A 59 0.47 -1.49 14.57
CA GLU A 59 0.24 -1.44 16.01
C GLU A 59 -0.32 -2.75 16.58
N ASN A 60 -0.75 -3.67 15.72
CA ASN A 60 -1.36 -4.93 16.11
C ASN A 60 -0.39 -6.10 16.22
N THR A 61 0.90 -5.85 16.19
CA THR A 61 1.88 -6.91 16.34
C THR A 61 2.08 -7.26 17.80
N ASN A 62 2.09 -8.56 18.08
CA ASN A 62 2.59 -9.05 19.35
C ASN A 62 4.07 -8.66 19.47
N SER A 63 4.52 -8.45 20.69
CA SER A 63 5.89 -8.00 20.99
C SER A 63 7.01 -8.83 20.35
N LEU A 64 6.69 -10.02 19.84
CA LEU A 64 7.65 -10.91 19.16
C LEU A 64 7.67 -10.75 17.65
N ASP A 65 6.65 -10.11 17.08
CA ASP A 65 6.51 -9.90 15.63
C ASP A 65 6.34 -8.42 15.33
N ILE A 66 7.39 -7.65 15.54
CA ILE A 66 7.40 -6.25 15.11
C ILE A 66 7.58 -6.28 13.59
N GLY A 67 6.45 -6.26 12.88
CA GLY A 67 6.46 -6.21 11.43
C GLY A 67 6.50 -4.78 10.93
N ILE A 68 7.36 -4.51 9.96
CA ILE A 68 7.34 -3.27 9.21
C ILE A 68 6.34 -3.44 8.09
N LEU A 69 5.34 -2.56 8.05
CA LEU A 69 4.35 -2.57 7.00
C LEU A 69 4.94 -1.95 5.73
N HIS A 70 5.05 -2.75 4.68
CA HIS A 70 5.54 -2.28 3.40
C HIS A 70 4.45 -1.64 2.55
N ALA A 71 3.20 -2.05 2.76
CA ALA A 71 2.07 -1.51 2.01
C ALA A 71 0.76 -1.79 2.75
N ARG A 72 -0.27 -1.03 2.40
CA ARG A 72 -1.63 -1.27 2.87
C ARG A 72 -2.65 -0.71 1.89
N THR A 73 -3.83 -1.32 1.89
CA THR A 73 -5.00 -0.84 1.14
C THR A 73 -5.99 -0.25 2.12
N ILE A 74 -6.36 1.01 1.93
CA ILE A 74 -7.25 1.72 2.85
C ILE A 74 -8.36 2.44 2.12
N PRO A 75 -9.55 2.52 2.73
CA PRO A 75 -10.60 3.42 2.26
C PRO A 75 -10.33 4.84 2.75
N LEU A 76 -10.55 5.81 1.88
CA LEU A 76 -10.50 7.23 2.22
C LEU A 76 -11.81 7.89 1.83
N ILE A 77 -12.30 8.77 2.67
CA ILE A 77 -13.47 9.59 2.36
C ILE A 77 -12.97 10.95 1.88
N VAL A 78 -13.30 11.27 0.64
CA VAL A 78 -12.94 12.56 0.02
C VAL A 78 -14.20 13.13 -0.61
N ASN A 79 -14.63 14.32 -0.17
CA ASN A 79 -15.84 14.98 -0.67
C ASN A 79 -17.08 14.07 -0.65
N ASP A 80 -17.31 13.40 0.48
CA ASP A 80 -18.43 12.47 0.70
C ASP A 80 -18.40 11.21 -0.20
N SER A 81 -17.32 11.00 -0.93
CA SER A 81 -17.10 9.79 -1.73
C SER A 81 -16.04 8.92 -1.12
N ILE A 82 -16.21 7.61 -1.22
CA ILE A 82 -15.23 6.65 -0.73
C ILE A 82 -14.30 6.28 -1.87
N HIS A 83 -13.00 6.46 -1.62
CA HIS A 83 -11.94 6.03 -2.53
C HIS A 83 -11.08 5.01 -1.84
N VAL A 84 -10.75 3.94 -2.54
CA VAL A 84 -9.80 2.94 -2.03
C VAL A 84 -8.45 3.27 -2.64
N VAL A 85 -7.45 3.44 -1.78
CA VAL A 85 -6.08 3.75 -2.21
C VAL A 85 -5.10 2.74 -1.64
N ILE A 86 -3.96 2.62 -2.29
CA ILE A 86 -2.87 1.77 -1.82
C ILE A 86 -1.73 2.68 -1.39
N GLN A 87 -1.23 2.46 -0.19
CA GLN A 87 -0.05 3.14 0.33
C GLN A 87 1.10 2.17 0.36
N ILE A 88 2.25 2.56 -0.18
CA ILE A 88 3.47 1.77 -0.13
C ILE A 88 4.57 2.57 0.56
N SER A 89 5.44 1.89 1.29
CA SER A 89 6.49 2.58 2.04
C SER A 89 7.63 3.03 1.14
N ALA A 90 8.20 4.19 1.45
CA ALA A 90 9.38 4.70 0.76
C ALA A 90 10.56 3.73 0.83
N PRO A 91 10.87 3.11 1.99
CA PRO A 91 11.93 2.09 2.04
C PRO A 91 11.73 0.92 1.09
N LEU A 92 10.49 0.47 0.90
CA LEU A 92 10.21 -0.61 -0.07
C LEU A 92 10.60 -0.18 -1.49
N VAL A 93 10.22 1.03 -1.90
CA VAL A 93 10.55 1.54 -3.23
C VAL A 93 12.05 1.75 -3.37
N ALA A 94 12.70 2.29 -2.34
CA ALA A 94 14.13 2.61 -2.37
C ALA A 94 15.01 1.35 -2.42
N TYR A 95 14.64 0.30 -1.69
CA TYR A 95 15.53 -0.83 -1.45
C TYR A 95 14.95 -2.20 -1.80
N GLY A 96 13.65 -2.27 -2.12
CA GLY A 96 13.00 -3.53 -2.43
C GLY A 96 13.45 -4.12 -3.75
N LEU A 97 13.45 -5.44 -3.84
CA LEU A 97 13.66 -6.14 -5.09
C LEU A 97 12.44 -5.96 -5.98
N LYS A 98 12.65 -5.93 -7.29
CA LYS A 98 11.56 -5.79 -8.27
C LYS A 98 10.45 -6.82 -8.04
N GLY A 99 10.83 -8.09 -7.88
CA GLY A 99 9.85 -9.17 -7.65
C GLY A 99 9.06 -8.97 -6.35
N THR A 100 9.71 -8.51 -5.30
CA THR A 100 9.06 -8.22 -4.02
C THR A 100 8.06 -7.07 -4.14
N ILE A 101 8.45 -5.99 -4.81
CA ILE A 101 7.57 -4.85 -5.06
C ILE A 101 6.33 -5.31 -5.85
N HIS A 102 6.53 -6.07 -6.91
CA HIS A 102 5.43 -6.57 -7.75
C HIS A 102 4.49 -7.50 -6.98
N ALA A 103 5.05 -8.38 -6.15
CA ALA A 103 4.24 -9.29 -5.33
C ALA A 103 3.41 -8.54 -4.30
N ILE A 104 3.98 -7.53 -3.66
CA ILE A 104 3.25 -6.69 -2.70
C ILE A 104 2.13 -5.92 -3.40
N LEU A 105 2.41 -5.35 -4.56
CA LEU A 105 1.37 -4.66 -5.35
C LEU A 105 0.23 -5.60 -5.74
N ALA A 106 0.54 -6.85 -6.12
CA ALA A 106 -0.47 -7.84 -6.47
C ALA A 106 -1.30 -8.23 -5.24
N HIS A 107 -0.67 -8.41 -4.10
CA HIS A 107 -1.36 -8.74 -2.85
C HIS A 107 -2.32 -7.60 -2.43
N GLU A 108 -1.86 -6.36 -2.46
CA GLU A 108 -2.70 -5.22 -2.14
C GLU A 108 -3.85 -5.05 -3.14
N PHE A 109 -3.63 -5.43 -4.38
CA PHE A 109 -4.68 -5.41 -5.40
C PHE A 109 -5.82 -6.38 -5.06
N LEU A 110 -5.51 -7.55 -4.51
CA LEU A 110 -6.54 -8.48 -4.04
C LEU A 110 -7.38 -7.88 -2.90
N HIS A 111 -6.75 -7.20 -1.98
CA HIS A 111 -7.47 -6.47 -0.92
C HIS A 111 -8.33 -5.35 -1.50
N TYR A 112 -7.82 -4.65 -2.50
CA TYR A 112 -8.59 -3.63 -3.21
C TYR A 112 -9.85 -4.22 -3.84
N LEU A 113 -9.73 -5.33 -4.56
CA LEU A 113 -10.88 -5.99 -5.20
C LEU A 113 -11.91 -6.46 -4.17
N GLU A 114 -11.45 -7.02 -3.06
CA GLU A 114 -12.33 -7.46 -1.98
C GLU A 114 -13.10 -6.27 -1.38
N LEU A 115 -12.40 -5.18 -1.09
CA LEU A 115 -12.99 -4.00 -0.49
C LEU A 115 -14.00 -3.33 -1.43
N VAL A 116 -13.67 -3.18 -2.71
CA VAL A 116 -14.58 -2.62 -3.71
C VAL A 116 -15.80 -3.49 -3.90
N THR A 117 -15.64 -4.81 -3.88
CA THR A 117 -16.77 -5.75 -3.99
C THR A 117 -17.73 -5.58 -2.83
N ARG A 118 -17.23 -5.45 -1.60
CA ARG A 118 -18.06 -5.22 -0.42
C ARG A 118 -18.79 -3.88 -0.49
N LEU A 119 -18.11 -2.82 -0.93
CA LEU A 119 -18.72 -1.50 -1.08
C LEU A 119 -19.81 -1.49 -2.15
N SER A 120 -19.60 -2.20 -3.26
CA SER A 120 -20.58 -2.24 -4.36
C SER A 120 -21.83 -3.04 -4.03
N LYS A 121 -21.78 -3.92 -3.02
CA LYS A 121 -22.96 -4.65 -2.55
C LYS A 121 -23.82 -3.86 -1.55
N ASN A 122 -23.59 -2.55 -1.41
CA ASN A 122 -24.26 -1.72 -0.41
C ASN A 122 -24.16 -2.27 1.01
N GLU A 123 -23.08 -2.95 1.32
CA GLU A 123 -22.71 -3.19 2.71
C GLU A 123 -22.29 -1.85 3.29
N LEU A 124 -23.32 -1.08 3.58
CA LEU A 124 -23.14 0.28 3.92
C LEU A 124 -22.50 0.41 5.23
N ILE A 125 -21.78 1.12 5.14
CA ILE A 125 -21.03 2.02 5.77
C ILE A 125 -21.86 2.79 6.78
N SER A 126 -22.36 2.02 7.76
CA SER A 126 -22.48 2.53 9.12
C SER A 126 -21.07 2.69 9.68
N ASP A 127 -20.89 3.59 10.61
CA ASP A 127 -19.56 3.78 11.25
C ASP A 127 -18.99 2.48 11.79
N GLU A 128 -19.85 1.59 12.25
CA GLU A 128 -19.47 0.27 12.74
C GLU A 128 -18.92 -0.64 11.64
N ILE A 129 -19.56 -0.66 10.47
CA ILE A 129 -19.11 -1.44 9.33
C ILE A 129 -17.81 -0.88 8.77
N SER A 130 -17.66 0.45 8.72
CA SER A 130 -16.42 1.10 8.31
C SER A 130 -15.26 0.73 9.21
N SER A 131 -15.48 0.73 10.52
CA SER A 131 -14.45 0.32 11.48
C SER A 131 -14.04 -1.13 11.28
N ASN A 132 -15.00 -2.03 11.10
CA ASN A 132 -14.73 -3.44 10.89
C ASN A 132 -13.97 -3.71 9.58
N LEU A 133 -14.36 -3.02 8.51
CA LEU A 133 -13.65 -3.10 7.23
C LEU A 133 -12.21 -2.61 7.36
N PHE A 134 -12.04 -1.48 8.04
CA PHE A 134 -10.72 -0.91 8.27
C PHE A 134 -9.84 -1.84 9.10
N GLU A 135 -10.37 -2.39 10.19
CA GLU A 135 -9.67 -3.35 11.03
C GLU A 135 -9.29 -4.62 10.27
N ASN A 136 -10.20 -5.16 9.47
CA ASN A 136 -9.93 -6.36 8.66
C ASN A 136 -8.83 -6.11 7.65
N VAL A 137 -8.88 -5.02 6.92
CA VAL A 137 -7.84 -4.64 5.96
C VAL A 137 -6.50 -4.45 6.69
N TYR A 138 -6.54 -3.79 7.82
CA TYR A 138 -5.34 -3.55 8.63
C TYR A 138 -4.76 -4.85 9.18
N SER A 139 -5.60 -5.73 9.69
CA SER A 139 -5.17 -7.05 10.20
C SER A 139 -4.57 -7.93 9.11
N ASP A 140 -5.16 -7.94 7.92
CA ASP A 140 -4.63 -8.69 6.79
C ASP A 140 -3.28 -8.14 6.34
N ASN A 141 -3.13 -6.82 6.32
CA ASN A 141 -1.85 -6.19 6.03
C ASN A 141 -0.79 -6.52 7.08
N THR A 142 -1.20 -6.73 8.32
CA THR A 142 -0.29 -7.13 9.39
C THR A 142 0.33 -8.50 9.14
N ARG A 143 -0.42 -9.41 8.53
CA ARG A 143 0.11 -10.74 8.16
C ARG A 143 1.19 -10.66 7.10
N LEU A 144 1.08 -9.69 6.18
CA LEU A 144 2.09 -9.46 5.16
C LEU A 144 3.39 -8.96 5.70
N LEU A 145 3.36 -8.45 6.92
CA LEU A 145 4.48 -7.74 7.49
C LEU A 145 5.51 -8.62 8.16
N ALA A 146 5.19 -9.87 8.37
CA ALA A 146 6.21 -10.82 8.74
C ALA A 146 7.13 -10.98 7.51
N PRO A 147 8.42 -10.65 7.59
CA PRO A 147 9.32 -10.76 6.44
C PRO A 147 9.28 -12.13 5.78
N ARG A 148 8.96 -13.16 6.55
CA ARG A 148 8.80 -14.52 6.05
C ARG A 148 7.61 -14.70 5.13
N SER A 149 6.46 -14.07 5.41
CA SER A 149 5.29 -14.24 4.54
C SER A 149 5.47 -13.56 3.20
N VAL A 150 6.13 -12.41 3.15
CA VAL A 150 6.40 -11.70 1.90
C VAL A 150 7.33 -12.52 1.01
N PHE A 151 8.34 -13.20 1.58
CA PHE A 151 9.30 -13.97 0.81
C PHE A 151 8.86 -15.40 0.53
N ASN A 152 8.07 -16.01 1.39
CA ASN A 152 7.61 -17.38 1.23
C ASN A 152 6.40 -17.51 0.31
N ASP A 153 5.52 -16.51 0.28
CA ASP A 153 4.35 -16.50 -0.61
C ASP A 153 4.74 -16.28 -2.08
N ASN A 154 5.99 -15.99 -2.36
CA ASN A 154 6.52 -15.73 -3.69
C ASN A 154 7.34 -16.90 -4.27
N THR A 155 7.41 -17.97 -3.56
CA THR A 155 8.00 -19.20 -4.10
C THR A 155 6.90 -20.13 -4.67
#